data_85b832301b0880d8b4c4ece8438ba9ef
#
_entry.id   85b832301b0880d8b4c4ece8438ba9ef
#
_cell.length_a   1.000
_cell.length_b   1.000
_cell.length_c   1.000
_cell.angle_alpha   90.00
_cell.angle_beta   90.00
_cell.angle_gamma   90.00
#
_symmetry.space_group_name_H-M   'P 1'
#
loop_
_entity.id
_entity.type
_entity.pdbx_description
1 polymer ?
#
loop_
_entity_poly.entity_id
_entity_poly.type
_entity_poly.pdbx_seq_one_letter_code
_entity_poly.pdbx_strand_id
1 'polypeptide(L)'
;SVAKNIVGIRSNVSFFDEAGKIDRDYYALTLPFTVQSADFITGTGINSEIYPKQLPNKNVFLSSAEGIDSYLFEMYKLCYNKMLLGDPDYFVCDIDCNFSLHPLMNGKPYMAQLKQSQIDDAMKTNPYRATREYYNIFDSDGGEDVFVKRSVILKNSYSYFPEYFNDGTKKYIIAYDPSSKLDNSIVGI
;
A
#
# COMPACT_ATOMS: atom_id res chain seq x y z
N SER A 1 3.86 14.40 17.68
CA SER A 1 3.84 13.14 16.94
C SER A 1 5.26 12.57 16.85
N VAL A 2 5.37 11.27 16.96
CA VAL A 2 6.66 10.52 16.98
C VAL A 2 7.46 10.77 15.69
N ALA A 3 6.80 11.00 14.57
CA ALA A 3 7.44 11.20 13.25
C ALA A 3 8.41 12.40 13.21
N LYS A 4 8.14 13.46 13.96
CA LYS A 4 9.01 14.66 13.96
C LYS A 4 10.38 14.43 14.64
N ASN A 5 10.51 13.37 15.44
CA ASN A 5 11.72 13.12 16.23
C ASN A 5 12.77 12.28 15.49
N ILE A 6 12.45 11.74 14.30
CA ILE A 6 13.36 10.89 13.53
C ILE A 6 14.00 11.59 12.33
N VAL A 7 13.80 12.90 12.19
CA VAL A 7 14.42 13.68 11.12
C VAL A 7 15.94 13.76 11.31
N GLY A 8 16.69 13.52 10.24
CA GLY A 8 18.16 13.62 10.26
C GLY A 8 18.91 12.30 10.38
N ILE A 9 18.20 11.18 10.54
CA ILE A 9 18.81 9.84 10.48
C ILE A 9 19.32 9.57 9.06
N ARG A 10 20.43 8.82 8.97
CA ARG A 10 20.98 8.30 7.70
C ARG A 10 21.12 6.80 7.83
N SER A 11 20.76 6.09 6.76
CA SER A 11 20.83 4.64 6.70
C SER A 11 21.13 4.18 5.28
N ASN A 12 21.80 3.08 5.14
CA ASN A 12 21.99 2.43 3.83
C ASN A 12 20.79 1.55 3.47
N VAL A 13 20.07 1.04 4.48
CA VAL A 13 18.89 0.21 4.27
C VAL A 13 17.80 0.65 5.23
N SER A 14 16.61 0.89 4.71
CA SER A 14 15.41 1.12 5.50
C SER A 14 14.42 -0.01 5.28
N PHE A 15 13.93 -0.60 6.37
CA PHE A 15 12.86 -1.59 6.36
C PHE A 15 11.58 -0.95 6.86
N PHE A 16 10.55 -1.03 6.06
CA PHE A 16 9.19 -0.59 6.40
C PHE A 16 8.34 -1.84 6.62
N ASP A 17 8.22 -2.24 7.88
CA ASP A 17 7.37 -3.36 8.27
C ASP A 17 5.92 -2.89 8.39
N GLU A 18 4.97 -3.76 8.04
CA GLU A 18 3.54 -3.40 7.91
C GLU A 18 3.33 -2.16 7.01
N ALA A 19 4.08 -2.09 5.94
CA ALA A 19 4.20 -0.92 5.07
C ALA A 19 2.84 -0.39 4.56
N GLY A 20 1.85 -1.28 4.38
CA GLY A 20 0.51 -0.89 3.94
C GLY A 20 -0.25 -0.02 4.95
N LYS A 21 0.12 -0.07 6.23
CA LYS A 21 -0.54 0.67 7.32
C LYS A 21 0.16 1.98 7.69
N ILE A 22 1.29 2.28 7.02
CA ILE A 22 2.06 3.50 7.29
C ILE A 22 1.48 4.66 6.50
N ASP A 23 1.24 5.78 7.16
CA ASP A 23 0.75 6.99 6.54
C ASP A 23 1.74 7.57 5.52
N ARG A 24 1.23 8.14 4.44
CA ARG A 24 2.03 8.77 3.36
C ARG A 24 3.00 9.82 3.89
N ASP A 25 2.59 10.64 4.85
CA ASP A 25 3.43 11.69 5.43
C ASP A 25 4.65 11.10 6.15
N TYR A 26 4.51 9.92 6.74
CA TYR A 26 5.62 9.23 7.38
C TYR A 26 6.66 8.77 6.36
N TYR A 27 6.23 8.27 5.21
CA TYR A 27 7.14 7.93 4.11
C TYR A 27 7.90 9.16 3.58
N ALA A 28 7.22 10.29 3.42
CA ALA A 28 7.86 11.53 2.99
C ALA A 28 9.01 11.97 3.91
N LEU A 29 8.91 11.66 5.20
CA LEU A 29 9.96 11.97 6.19
C LEU A 29 11.10 10.93 6.20
N THR A 30 10.82 9.67 5.91
CA THR A 30 11.76 8.55 6.14
C THR A 30 12.48 8.09 4.88
N LEU A 31 11.87 8.15 3.71
CA LEU A 31 12.51 7.79 2.44
C LEU A 31 13.83 8.55 2.19
N PRO A 32 13.97 9.84 2.54
CA PRO A 32 15.24 10.55 2.39
C PRO A 32 16.41 10.00 3.21
N PHE A 33 16.17 9.11 4.18
CA PHE A 33 17.25 8.54 5.01
C PHE A 33 18.24 7.72 4.17
N THR A 34 17.80 7.13 3.08
CA THR A 34 18.60 6.32 2.18
C THR A 34 19.06 7.06 0.92
N VAL A 35 18.79 8.36 0.77
CA VAL A 35 19.19 9.13 -0.41
C VAL A 35 20.70 9.41 -0.42
N GLN A 36 21.30 9.60 0.75
CA GLN A 36 22.72 9.85 0.90
C GLN A 36 23.43 8.61 1.45
N SER A 37 24.61 8.31 0.90
CA SER A 37 25.47 7.30 1.51
C SER A 37 25.77 7.67 2.95
N ALA A 38 25.63 6.70 3.86
CA ALA A 38 26.07 6.83 5.24
C ALA A 38 27.61 6.65 5.38
N ASP A 39 28.32 6.65 4.25
CA ASP A 39 29.76 6.48 4.23
C ASP A 39 30.47 7.71 4.78
N PHE A 40 31.02 7.56 5.97
CA PHE A 40 31.86 8.58 6.61
C PHE A 40 33.35 8.40 6.29
N ILE A 41 33.72 7.41 5.48
CA ILE A 41 35.11 7.14 5.12
C ILE A 41 35.45 7.95 3.88
N THR A 42 35.60 9.24 4.04
CA THR A 42 36.10 10.14 2.98
C THR A 42 37.60 10.35 3.07
N GLY A 43 38.32 9.47 3.77
CA GLY A 43 39.77 9.57 3.91
C GLY A 43 40.50 9.33 2.59
N THR A 44 41.02 10.38 2.00
CA THR A 44 42.04 10.28 0.92
C THR A 44 43.24 9.53 1.46
N GLY A 45 43.47 8.31 0.96
CA GLY A 45 44.65 7.52 1.29
C GLY A 45 44.39 6.18 1.99
N ILE A 46 43.16 5.83 2.31
CA ILE A 46 42.85 4.50 2.77
C ILE A 46 42.57 3.63 1.56
N ASN A 47 43.29 2.52 1.43
CA ASN A 47 43.13 1.54 0.34
C ASN A 47 41.67 1.06 0.32
N SER A 48 40.92 1.42 -0.71
CA SER A 48 39.53 0.97 -0.93
C SER A 48 39.38 -0.56 -1.00
N GLU A 49 40.50 -1.28 -1.15
CA GLU A 49 40.55 -2.73 -1.15
C GLU A 49 40.43 -3.36 0.23
N ILE A 50 40.69 -2.60 1.30
CA ILE A 50 40.61 -3.10 2.71
C ILE A 50 39.18 -3.03 3.25
N TYR A 51 38.35 -2.17 2.68
CA TYR A 51 36.94 -2.02 3.14
C TYR A 51 35.98 -2.70 2.20
N PRO A 52 35.02 -3.45 2.70
CA PRO A 52 33.97 -4.04 1.86
C PRO A 52 33.27 -2.94 1.07
N LYS A 53 33.02 -3.19 -0.23
CA LYS A 53 32.20 -2.28 -1.04
C LYS A 53 30.90 -2.03 -0.34
N GLN A 54 30.53 -0.77 -0.19
CA GLN A 54 29.22 -0.42 0.37
C GLN A 54 28.10 -1.04 -0.47
N LEU A 55 27.13 -1.60 0.21
CA LEU A 55 25.89 -2.00 -0.43
C LEU A 55 25.15 -0.75 -0.91
N PRO A 56 24.51 -0.78 -2.08
CA PRO A 56 23.68 0.32 -2.54
C PRO A 56 22.55 0.57 -1.54
N ASN A 57 22.19 1.84 -1.39
CA ASN A 57 21.09 2.23 -0.53
C ASN A 57 19.78 1.57 -0.98
N LYS A 58 19.01 1.07 -0.04
CA LYS A 58 17.78 0.31 -0.33
C LYS A 58 16.64 0.70 0.60
N ASN A 59 15.44 0.73 0.03
CA ASN A 59 14.20 0.73 0.78
C ASN A 59 13.49 -0.60 0.56
N VAL A 60 13.11 -1.27 1.64
CA VAL A 60 12.43 -2.57 1.62
C VAL A 60 11.08 -2.39 2.29
N PHE A 61 10.02 -2.72 1.57
CA PHE A 61 8.63 -2.65 2.05
C PHE A 61 8.13 -4.07 2.25
N LEU A 62 7.72 -4.38 3.48
CA LEU A 62 7.17 -5.68 3.88
C LEU A 62 5.76 -5.47 4.39
N SER A 63 4.79 -6.14 3.80
CA SER A 63 3.39 -6.03 4.23
C SER A 63 2.52 -7.07 3.54
N SER A 64 1.37 -7.36 4.15
CA SER A 64 0.21 -7.88 3.43
C SER A 64 -0.37 -6.78 2.52
N ALA A 65 -1.19 -7.19 1.55
CA ALA A 65 -1.93 -6.25 0.71
C ALA A 65 -2.89 -5.39 1.56
N GLU A 66 -3.06 -4.15 1.16
CA GLU A 66 -4.00 -3.20 1.76
C GLU A 66 -4.95 -2.61 0.69
N GLY A 67 -5.52 -1.43 0.91
CA GLY A 67 -6.33 -0.75 -0.11
C GLY A 67 -5.49 -0.26 -1.29
N ILE A 68 -6.11 -0.15 -2.45
CA ILE A 68 -5.46 0.43 -3.65
C ILE A 68 -5.14 1.93 -3.52
N ASP A 69 -5.65 2.58 -2.51
CA ASP A 69 -5.36 3.97 -2.12
C ASP A 69 -4.15 4.09 -1.20
N SER A 70 -3.60 2.97 -0.72
CA SER A 70 -2.42 2.95 0.12
C SER A 70 -1.15 3.36 -0.64
N TYR A 71 -0.19 3.97 0.06
CA TYR A 71 1.11 4.27 -0.51
C TYR A 71 1.87 2.99 -0.93
N LEU A 72 1.67 1.89 -0.20
CA LEU A 72 2.22 0.59 -0.56
C LEU A 72 1.79 0.16 -1.97
N PHE A 73 0.52 0.33 -2.33
CA PHE A 73 0.03 -0.03 -3.66
C PHE A 73 0.65 0.84 -4.77
N GLU A 74 0.90 2.11 -4.50
CA GLU A 74 1.61 2.98 -5.44
C GLU A 74 3.05 2.50 -5.66
N MET A 75 3.75 2.15 -4.59
CA MET A 75 5.10 1.60 -4.66
C MET A 75 5.13 0.23 -5.32
N TYR A 76 4.17 -0.63 -5.01
CA TYR A 76 4.01 -1.92 -5.68
C TYR A 76 3.91 -1.75 -7.20
N LYS A 77 3.01 -0.88 -7.68
CA LYS A 77 2.85 -0.61 -9.13
C LYS A 77 4.13 -0.04 -9.75
N LEU A 78 4.76 0.91 -9.08
CA LEU A 78 6.01 1.51 -9.56
C LEU A 78 7.10 0.45 -9.69
N CYS A 79 7.39 -0.29 -8.63
CA CYS A 79 8.43 -1.30 -8.59
C CYS A 79 8.14 -2.44 -9.56
N TYR A 80 6.89 -2.89 -9.64
CA TYR A 80 6.47 -3.94 -10.58
C TYR A 80 6.69 -3.54 -12.04
N ASN A 81 6.27 -2.33 -12.42
CA ASN A 81 6.47 -1.82 -13.78
C ASN A 81 7.96 -1.68 -14.11
N LYS A 82 8.77 -1.17 -13.18
CA LYS A 82 10.21 -1.03 -13.36
C LYS A 82 10.89 -2.39 -13.51
N MET A 83 10.55 -3.35 -12.67
CA MET A 83 11.03 -4.73 -12.75
C MET A 83 10.68 -5.37 -14.10
N LEU A 84 9.46 -5.19 -14.60
CA LEU A 84 9.05 -5.70 -15.92
C LEU A 84 9.82 -5.06 -17.08
N LEU A 85 10.25 -3.81 -16.94
CA LEU A 85 11.10 -3.12 -17.91
C LEU A 85 12.57 -3.53 -17.82
N GLY A 86 12.93 -4.43 -16.89
CA GLY A 86 14.28 -4.92 -16.70
C GLY A 86 15.19 -4.01 -15.88
N ASP A 87 14.63 -3.07 -15.11
CA ASP A 87 15.40 -2.20 -14.23
C ASP A 87 15.90 -3.01 -13.02
N PRO A 88 17.23 -3.23 -12.86
CA PRO A 88 17.77 -4.10 -11.82
C PRO A 88 17.68 -3.52 -10.41
N ASP A 89 17.35 -2.24 -10.29
CA ASP A 89 17.25 -1.56 -8.99
C ASP A 89 15.88 -1.78 -8.31
N TYR A 90 14.93 -2.39 -9.02
CA TYR A 90 13.58 -2.62 -8.54
C TYR A 90 13.22 -4.09 -8.52
N PHE A 91 12.63 -4.52 -7.42
CA PHE A 91 12.17 -5.89 -7.24
C PHE A 91 10.85 -5.93 -6.51
N VAL A 92 9.95 -6.81 -6.96
CA VAL A 92 8.69 -7.13 -6.29
C VAL A 92 8.60 -8.64 -6.13
N CYS A 93 8.26 -9.05 -4.91
CA CYS A 93 7.91 -10.43 -4.59
C CYS A 93 6.48 -10.43 -4.07
N ASP A 94 5.57 -10.99 -4.83
CA ASP A 94 4.16 -11.12 -4.49
C ASP A 94 3.85 -12.61 -4.32
N ILE A 95 3.54 -13.01 -3.10
CA ILE A 95 3.31 -14.41 -2.74
C ILE A 95 2.04 -14.51 -1.88
N ASP A 96 1.26 -15.54 -2.13
CA ASP A 96 0.04 -15.86 -1.40
C ASP A 96 0.24 -16.99 -0.37
N CYS A 97 -0.83 -17.36 0.32
CA CYS A 97 -0.83 -18.41 1.33
C CYS A 97 -0.42 -19.79 0.82
N ASN A 98 -0.45 -20.05 -0.50
CA ASN A 98 -0.05 -21.34 -1.07
C ASN A 98 1.41 -21.66 -0.76
N PHE A 99 2.26 -20.64 -0.67
CA PHE A 99 3.64 -20.81 -0.26
C PHE A 99 3.78 -21.40 1.16
N SER A 100 2.91 -21.00 2.08
CA SER A 100 2.90 -21.49 3.47
C SER A 100 2.09 -22.77 3.67
N LEU A 101 1.09 -23.00 2.80
CA LEU A 101 0.30 -24.24 2.78
C LEU A 101 1.08 -25.43 2.22
N HIS A 102 1.91 -25.17 1.20
CA HIS A 102 2.63 -26.20 0.46
C HIS A 102 4.13 -25.88 0.35
N PRO A 103 4.83 -25.68 1.50
CA PRO A 103 6.23 -25.31 1.46
C PRO A 103 7.10 -26.43 0.90
N LEU A 104 8.11 -26.04 0.15
CA LEU A 104 9.11 -26.95 -0.40
C LEU A 104 10.49 -26.56 0.14
N MET A 105 11.26 -27.57 0.57
CA MET A 105 12.66 -27.42 0.91
C MET A 105 13.49 -28.32 0.02
N ASN A 106 14.40 -27.75 -0.77
CA ASN A 106 15.21 -28.50 -1.75
C ASN A 106 14.34 -29.38 -2.70
N GLY A 107 13.19 -28.86 -3.14
CA GLY A 107 12.27 -29.55 -4.03
C GLY A 107 11.43 -30.66 -3.37
N LYS A 108 11.52 -30.84 -2.07
CA LYS A 108 10.71 -31.83 -1.32
C LYS A 108 9.69 -31.14 -0.42
N PRO A 109 8.50 -31.75 -0.25
CA PRO A 109 7.50 -31.23 0.67
C PRO A 109 8.09 -31.06 2.08
N TYR A 110 7.82 -29.92 2.69
CA TYR A 110 8.21 -29.57 4.04
C TYR A 110 6.97 -29.39 4.92
N MET A 111 7.15 -29.29 6.21
CA MET A 111 6.04 -29.11 7.15
C MET A 111 5.33 -27.79 6.91
N ALA A 112 4.04 -27.86 6.56
CA ALA A 112 3.21 -26.67 6.39
C ALA A 112 3.08 -25.89 7.69
N GLN A 113 3.29 -24.58 7.63
CA GLN A 113 3.14 -23.68 8.78
C GLN A 113 1.70 -23.15 8.90
N LEU A 114 0.93 -23.25 7.82
CA LEU A 114 -0.45 -22.82 7.72
C LEU A 114 -1.33 -24.01 7.34
N LYS A 115 -2.56 -24.04 7.85
CA LYS A 115 -3.55 -25.06 7.52
C LYS A 115 -4.71 -24.42 6.75
N GLN A 116 -5.25 -25.15 5.77
CA GLN A 116 -6.40 -24.68 5.00
C GLN A 116 -7.60 -24.29 5.88
N SER A 117 -7.86 -25.06 6.96
CA SER A 117 -8.96 -24.76 7.89
C SER A 117 -8.83 -23.39 8.55
N GLN A 118 -7.61 -22.89 8.80
CA GLN A 118 -7.40 -21.57 9.38
C GLN A 118 -7.80 -20.47 8.39
N ILE A 119 -7.50 -20.66 7.10
CA ILE A 119 -7.92 -19.73 6.04
C ILE A 119 -9.44 -19.78 5.89
N ASP A 120 -10.04 -20.97 5.86
CA ASP A 120 -11.50 -21.15 5.72
C ASP A 120 -12.26 -20.46 6.86
N ASP A 121 -11.74 -20.55 8.09
CA ASP A 121 -12.34 -19.89 9.25
C ASP A 121 -12.15 -18.38 9.22
N ALA A 122 -10.99 -17.89 8.78
CA ALA A 122 -10.77 -16.47 8.56
C ALA A 122 -11.68 -15.91 7.47
N MET A 123 -11.87 -16.64 6.36
CA MET A 123 -12.78 -16.25 5.28
C MET A 123 -14.24 -16.20 5.72
N LYS A 124 -14.67 -17.06 6.66
CA LYS A 124 -16.02 -16.98 7.25
C LYS A 124 -16.18 -15.80 8.17
N THR A 125 -15.12 -15.47 8.93
CA THR A 125 -15.16 -14.41 9.94
C THR A 125 -15.07 -13.02 9.30
N ASN A 126 -14.09 -12.82 8.43
CA ASN A 126 -13.85 -11.55 7.76
C ASN A 126 -13.20 -11.80 6.39
N PRO A 127 -14.01 -11.97 5.32
CA PRO A 127 -13.49 -12.29 3.99
C PRO A 127 -12.59 -11.18 3.41
N TYR A 128 -12.86 -9.91 3.69
CA TYR A 128 -12.03 -8.79 3.19
C TYR A 128 -10.62 -8.85 3.76
N ARG A 129 -10.52 -8.98 5.08
CA ARG A 129 -9.24 -9.10 5.75
C ARG A 129 -8.51 -10.37 5.34
N ALA A 130 -9.20 -11.51 5.29
CA ALA A 130 -8.62 -12.78 4.89
C ALA A 130 -8.08 -12.76 3.46
N THR A 131 -8.79 -12.09 2.52
CA THR A 131 -8.33 -11.92 1.15
C THR A 131 -7.03 -11.12 1.07
N ARG A 132 -6.88 -10.07 1.85
CA ARG A 132 -5.64 -9.29 1.91
C ARG A 132 -4.50 -10.08 2.56
N GLU A 133 -4.74 -10.68 3.72
CA GLU A 133 -3.70 -11.31 4.54
C GLU A 133 -3.23 -12.66 4.00
N TYR A 134 -4.14 -13.47 3.42
CA TYR A 134 -3.80 -14.81 2.93
C TYR A 134 -3.57 -14.87 1.44
N TYR A 135 -4.35 -14.13 0.65
CA TYR A 135 -4.25 -14.17 -0.81
C TYR A 135 -3.48 -12.99 -1.39
N ASN A 136 -3.01 -12.07 -0.56
CA ASN A 136 -2.24 -10.88 -0.93
C ASN A 136 -2.91 -10.04 -2.03
N ILE A 137 -4.24 -9.93 -2.00
CA ILE A 137 -5.02 -9.19 -2.98
C ILE A 137 -5.34 -7.80 -2.43
N PHE A 138 -4.92 -6.76 -3.15
CA PHE A 138 -5.23 -5.38 -2.82
C PHE A 138 -6.73 -5.10 -2.95
N ASP A 139 -7.31 -4.48 -1.92
CA ASP A 139 -8.72 -4.14 -1.89
C ASP A 139 -9.01 -2.91 -2.76
N SER A 140 -9.83 -3.10 -3.79
CA SER A 140 -10.27 -2.03 -4.70
C SER A 140 -11.54 -1.32 -4.26
N ASP A 141 -12.22 -1.82 -3.24
CA ASP A 141 -13.56 -1.39 -2.84
C ASP A 141 -13.59 -0.50 -1.59
N GLY A 142 -12.40 -0.17 -1.07
CA GLY A 142 -12.21 0.75 0.06
C GLY A 142 -12.22 0.08 1.45
N GLY A 143 -12.17 -1.26 1.51
CA GLY A 143 -12.07 -1.99 2.76
C GLY A 143 -13.40 -2.18 3.50
N GLU A 144 -13.29 -2.62 4.75
CA GLU A 144 -14.41 -3.01 5.60
C GLU A 144 -15.13 -1.80 6.20
N ASP A 145 -14.36 -0.74 6.52
CA ASP A 145 -14.83 0.43 7.26
C ASP A 145 -15.46 1.52 6.39
N VAL A 146 -15.55 1.32 5.08
CA VAL A 146 -16.15 2.34 4.21
C VAL A 146 -17.66 2.31 4.27
N PHE A 147 -18.24 3.48 4.51
CA PHE A 147 -19.71 3.64 4.58
C PHE A 147 -20.39 3.28 3.25
N VAL A 148 -19.77 3.64 2.11
CA VAL A 148 -20.26 3.28 0.77
C VAL A 148 -19.14 2.67 -0.04
N LYS A 149 -19.31 1.43 -0.49
CA LYS A 149 -18.35 0.73 -1.35
C LYS A 149 -18.14 1.45 -2.68
N ARG A 150 -16.90 1.50 -3.15
CA ARG A 150 -16.56 2.11 -4.45
C ARG A 150 -17.36 1.48 -5.61
N SER A 151 -17.50 0.16 -5.60
CA SER A 151 -18.32 -0.57 -6.59
C SER A 151 -19.77 -0.11 -6.62
N VAL A 152 -20.35 0.21 -5.44
CA VAL A 152 -21.72 0.74 -5.33
C VAL A 152 -21.78 2.15 -5.93
N ILE A 153 -20.80 3.00 -5.64
CA ILE A 153 -20.73 4.35 -6.22
C ILE A 153 -20.65 4.26 -7.74
N LEU A 154 -19.71 3.47 -8.26
CA LEU A 154 -19.52 3.32 -9.72
C LEU A 154 -20.76 2.73 -10.41
N LYS A 155 -21.43 1.75 -9.78
CA LYS A 155 -22.65 1.16 -10.32
C LYS A 155 -23.82 2.16 -10.39
N ASN A 156 -23.84 3.14 -9.50
CA ASN A 156 -24.91 4.14 -9.41
C ASN A 156 -24.48 5.51 -9.97
N SER A 157 -23.26 5.62 -10.52
CA SER A 157 -22.77 6.83 -11.18
C SER A 157 -23.03 6.75 -12.68
N TYR A 158 -23.86 7.64 -13.18
CA TYR A 158 -24.13 7.79 -14.62
C TYR A 158 -24.38 9.24 -14.96
N SER A 159 -24.05 9.63 -16.18
CA SER A 159 -24.33 10.97 -16.69
C SER A 159 -25.81 11.08 -17.07
N TYR A 160 -26.44 12.13 -16.64
CA TYR A 160 -27.81 12.49 -17.02
C TYR A 160 -27.88 13.97 -17.35
N PHE A 161 -28.88 14.34 -18.16
CA PHE A 161 -29.13 15.74 -18.43
C PHE A 161 -29.76 16.43 -17.23
N PRO A 162 -29.37 17.67 -16.90
CA PRO A 162 -29.99 18.44 -15.83
C PRO A 162 -31.50 18.56 -16.03
N GLU A 163 -32.27 18.33 -14.98
CA GLU A 163 -33.71 18.55 -14.97
C GLU A 163 -33.97 19.91 -14.34
N TYR A 164 -34.57 20.82 -15.09
CA TYR A 164 -34.86 22.17 -14.61
C TYR A 164 -36.29 22.35 -14.10
N PHE A 165 -37.17 21.39 -14.35
CA PHE A 165 -38.58 21.43 -13.95
C PHE A 165 -39.01 20.08 -13.39
N ASN A 166 -39.76 20.13 -12.31
CA ASN A 166 -40.43 18.95 -11.78
C ASN A 166 -41.84 18.84 -12.40
N ASP A 167 -42.07 17.76 -13.12
CA ASP A 167 -43.38 17.45 -13.70
C ASP A 167 -44.36 16.80 -12.70
N GLY A 168 -43.95 16.66 -11.43
CA GLY A 168 -44.74 16.06 -10.36
C GLY A 168 -44.71 14.51 -10.31
N THR A 169 -44.00 13.86 -11.23
CA THR A 169 -43.87 12.39 -11.28
C THR A 169 -42.71 11.85 -10.44
N LYS A 170 -41.73 12.71 -10.12
CA LYS A 170 -40.51 12.34 -9.40
C LYS A 170 -40.47 12.93 -8.00
N LYS A 171 -39.81 12.22 -7.09
CA LYS A 171 -39.43 12.70 -5.77
C LYS A 171 -37.97 13.01 -5.76
N TYR A 172 -37.59 14.17 -5.26
CA TYR A 172 -36.22 14.63 -5.16
C TYR A 172 -35.78 14.66 -3.71
N ILE A 173 -34.50 14.37 -3.49
CA ILE A 173 -33.84 14.52 -2.19
C ILE A 173 -32.81 15.62 -2.35
N ILE A 174 -32.89 16.66 -1.54
CA ILE A 174 -31.90 17.72 -1.51
C ILE A 174 -30.89 17.39 -0.42
N ALA A 175 -29.63 17.29 -0.77
CA ALA A 175 -28.52 17.19 0.16
C ALA A 175 -27.73 18.52 0.11
N TYR A 176 -27.46 19.08 1.27
CA TYR A 176 -26.71 20.33 1.42
C TYR A 176 -25.59 20.17 2.40
N ASP A 177 -24.37 20.42 1.91
CA ASP A 177 -23.15 20.47 2.73
C ASP A 177 -22.67 21.92 2.83
N PRO A 178 -22.95 22.59 3.99
CA PRO A 178 -22.54 23.98 4.18
C PRO A 178 -21.07 24.07 4.53
N SER A 179 -20.31 24.85 3.78
CA SER A 179 -18.94 25.18 4.13
C SER A 179 -18.87 26.35 5.10
N SER A 180 -17.86 26.35 5.96
CA SER A 180 -17.73 27.38 7.02
C SER A 180 -16.60 28.37 6.86
N LYS A 181 -15.76 28.36 5.84
CA LYS A 181 -14.75 29.44 5.65
C LYS A 181 -13.93 29.39 4.35
N LEU A 182 -13.46 28.24 3.89
CA LEU A 182 -12.52 28.14 2.77
C LEU A 182 -12.93 27.14 1.69
N ASP A 183 -13.93 26.32 1.99
CA ASP A 183 -14.51 25.36 1.03
C ASP A 183 -15.77 25.91 0.37
N ASN A 184 -16.10 25.37 -0.78
CA ASN A 184 -17.36 25.68 -1.47
C ASN A 184 -18.52 24.87 -0.87
N SER A 185 -19.65 25.51 -0.62
CA SER A 185 -20.88 24.78 -0.31
C SER A 185 -21.36 23.97 -1.49
N ILE A 186 -21.75 22.71 -1.24
CA ILE A 186 -22.25 21.80 -2.27
C ILE A 186 -23.74 21.55 -2.03
N VAL A 187 -24.53 21.68 -3.10
CA VAL A 187 -25.93 21.30 -3.13
C VAL A 187 -26.11 20.17 -4.13
N GLY A 188 -26.64 19.04 -3.66
CA GLY A 188 -27.06 17.92 -4.50
C GLY A 188 -28.59 17.77 -4.49
N ILE A 189 -29.19 17.48 -5.62
CA ILE A 189 -30.63 17.23 -5.76
C ILE A 189 -30.84 15.85 -6.36
#